data_d76fefd2f577a8ff20d5833de905cfe4
#
_entry.id   d76fefd2f577a8ff20d5833de905cfe4
#
_cell.length_a   1.000
_cell.length_b   1.000
_cell.length_c   1.000
_cell.angle_alpha   90.00
_cell.angle_beta   90.00
_cell.angle_gamma   90.00
#
_symmetry.space_group_name_H-M   'P 1'
#
loop_
_entity.id
_entity.type
_entity.pdbx_description
1 polymer ?
#
loop_
_entity_poly.entity_id
_entity_poly.type
_entity_poly.pdbx_seq_one_letter_code
_entity_poly.pdbx_strand_id
1 'polypeptide(L)'
;MIKLLLVEDDASLAYIEKTGLEDIIGGYEVTTATNGKEGLKAWQEMQPDVIISDIDMPVMNGFEMVERIRETDGDVIIIFTSALTSPNDVKAGYRLGINNYVKKPFVPEELDAHIQALMKMRGGAKTQKETNHYKLGKYTLDAEHATLRNDDTNQSQTITQREAQILAILADNKNNVVRREAILSRFWNTEDDYFASRSLDVFVNKLRKLLADEPRITLKTVRGVGLQLLVTD
;
A
#
# COMPACT_ATOMS: atom_id res chain seq x y z
N MET A 1 19.58 -8.19 -0.41
CA MET A 1 18.77 -9.30 -0.92
C MET A 1 17.42 -9.20 -0.25
N ILE A 2 16.33 -9.25 -0.99
CA ILE A 2 14.96 -9.16 -0.47
C ILE A 2 14.55 -10.54 0.02
N LYS A 3 14.18 -10.66 1.30
CA LYS A 3 13.63 -11.89 1.86
C LYS A 3 12.17 -12.03 1.49
N LEU A 4 11.83 -13.05 0.72
CA LEU A 4 10.50 -13.27 0.19
C LEU A 4 9.94 -14.60 0.68
N LEU A 5 8.73 -14.57 1.24
CA LEU A 5 7.96 -15.77 1.56
C LEU A 5 6.91 -15.98 0.45
N LEU A 6 7.02 -17.10 -0.25
CA LEU A 6 6.07 -17.52 -1.28
C LEU A 6 5.19 -18.64 -0.73
N VAL A 7 3.89 -18.41 -0.65
CA VAL A 7 2.91 -19.36 -0.13
C VAL A 7 2.01 -19.80 -1.30
N GLU A 8 2.23 -21.02 -1.77
CA GLU A 8 1.63 -21.59 -2.98
C GLU A 8 1.50 -23.10 -2.81
N ASP A 9 0.32 -23.66 -3.00
CA ASP A 9 0.07 -25.09 -2.81
C ASP A 9 0.43 -25.93 -4.03
N ASP A 10 0.50 -25.33 -5.22
CA ASP A 10 1.05 -25.98 -6.42
C ASP A 10 2.58 -25.93 -6.40
N ALA A 11 3.19 -27.08 -6.11
CA ALA A 11 4.66 -27.21 -6.03
C ALA A 11 5.38 -26.86 -7.35
N SER A 12 4.74 -27.10 -8.49
CA SER A 12 5.30 -26.78 -9.81
C SER A 12 5.31 -25.27 -10.04
N LEU A 13 4.22 -24.60 -9.69
CA LEU A 13 4.09 -23.15 -9.79
C LEU A 13 5.04 -22.46 -8.81
N ALA A 14 5.07 -22.91 -7.55
CA ALA A 14 6.00 -22.41 -6.53
C ALA A 14 7.48 -22.53 -6.99
N TYR A 15 7.85 -23.63 -7.64
CA TYR A 15 9.20 -23.82 -8.18
C TYR A 15 9.51 -22.84 -9.32
N ILE A 16 8.57 -22.64 -10.25
CA ILE A 16 8.73 -21.70 -11.38
C ILE A 16 8.88 -20.26 -10.88
N GLU A 17 8.02 -19.86 -9.96
CA GLU A 17 8.05 -18.50 -9.39
C GLU A 17 9.33 -18.26 -8.60
N LYS A 18 9.73 -19.21 -7.74
CA LYS A 18 10.98 -19.14 -6.98
C LYS A 18 12.17 -19.03 -7.92
N THR A 19 12.33 -19.95 -8.87
CA THR A 19 13.45 -19.95 -9.82
C THR A 19 13.47 -18.67 -10.66
N GLY A 20 12.30 -18.19 -11.09
CA GLY A 20 12.17 -16.94 -11.81
C GLY A 20 12.69 -15.73 -11.02
N LEU A 21 12.34 -15.64 -9.74
CA LEU A 21 12.76 -14.53 -8.88
C LEU A 21 14.22 -14.65 -8.43
N GLU A 22 14.68 -15.86 -8.02
CA GLU A 22 16.06 -16.05 -7.51
C GLU A 22 17.10 -16.07 -8.64
N ASP A 23 16.89 -16.90 -9.69
CA ASP A 23 17.93 -17.24 -10.68
C ASP A 23 17.84 -16.38 -11.93
N ILE A 24 16.64 -15.99 -12.38
CA ILE A 24 16.46 -15.21 -13.63
C ILE A 24 16.54 -13.71 -13.35
N ILE A 25 15.76 -13.22 -12.38
CA ILE A 25 15.75 -11.80 -12.02
C ILE A 25 16.90 -11.49 -11.06
N GLY A 26 17.06 -12.30 -10.00
CA GLY A 26 18.07 -12.11 -8.99
C GLY A 26 17.70 -11.09 -7.91
N GLY A 27 18.46 -11.09 -6.81
CA GLY A 27 18.25 -10.15 -5.70
C GLY A 27 17.25 -10.61 -4.64
N TYR A 28 16.68 -11.80 -4.79
CA TYR A 28 15.72 -12.41 -3.88
C TYR A 28 16.29 -13.61 -3.14
N GLU A 29 15.82 -13.83 -1.92
CA GLU A 29 15.97 -15.05 -1.13
C GLU A 29 14.56 -15.58 -0.85
N VAL A 30 14.13 -16.62 -1.58
CA VAL A 30 12.74 -17.10 -1.57
C VAL A 30 12.60 -18.35 -0.72
N THR A 31 11.83 -18.25 0.35
CA THR A 31 11.34 -19.39 1.14
C THR A 31 9.92 -19.74 0.69
N THR A 32 9.63 -21.02 0.50
CA THR A 32 8.31 -21.49 0.06
C THR A 32 7.53 -22.14 1.21
N ALA A 33 6.22 -22.01 1.19
CA ALA A 33 5.28 -22.72 2.05
C ALA A 33 4.10 -23.20 1.19
N THR A 34 3.48 -24.33 1.57
CA THR A 34 2.46 -25.00 0.76
C THR A 34 1.02 -24.68 1.19
N ASN A 35 0.84 -23.93 2.25
CA ASN A 35 -0.45 -23.50 2.79
C ASN A 35 -0.27 -22.37 3.79
N GLY A 36 -1.36 -21.69 4.14
CA GLY A 36 -1.32 -20.56 5.07
C GLY A 36 -0.78 -20.88 6.47
N LYS A 37 -0.95 -22.12 6.96
CA LYS A 37 -0.43 -22.52 8.28
C LYS A 37 1.10 -22.60 8.28
N GLU A 38 1.67 -23.18 7.25
CA GLU A 38 3.12 -23.20 7.04
C GLU A 38 3.64 -21.78 6.76
N GLY A 39 2.90 -20.99 5.99
CA GLY A 39 3.19 -19.59 5.73
C GLY A 39 3.30 -18.77 7.02
N LEU A 40 2.36 -18.91 7.96
CA LEU A 40 2.43 -18.25 9.28
C LEU A 40 3.67 -18.63 10.06
N LYS A 41 4.02 -19.93 10.08
CA LYS A 41 5.20 -20.40 10.77
C LYS A 41 6.47 -19.80 10.15
N ALA A 42 6.59 -19.88 8.82
CA ALA A 42 7.72 -19.32 8.08
C ALA A 42 7.84 -17.81 8.27
N TRP A 43 6.72 -17.07 8.23
CA TRP A 43 6.71 -15.63 8.50
C TRP A 43 7.27 -15.29 9.90
N GLN A 44 6.87 -16.00 10.94
CA GLN A 44 7.37 -15.78 12.31
C GLN A 44 8.88 -16.06 12.44
N GLU A 45 9.38 -17.10 11.76
CA GLU A 45 10.78 -17.53 11.85
C GLU A 45 11.72 -16.63 11.03
N MET A 46 11.33 -16.22 9.81
CA MET A 46 12.23 -15.53 8.90
C MET A 46 12.02 -14.01 8.83
N GLN A 47 10.87 -13.50 9.28
CA GLN A 47 10.48 -12.09 9.18
C GLN A 47 10.76 -11.54 7.77
N PRO A 48 9.98 -11.95 6.76
CA PRO A 48 10.21 -11.58 5.38
C PRO A 48 9.95 -10.08 5.13
N ASP A 49 10.59 -9.54 4.10
CA ASP A 49 10.28 -8.19 3.60
C ASP A 49 8.96 -8.18 2.83
N VAL A 50 8.68 -9.28 2.11
CA VAL A 50 7.51 -9.45 1.23
C VAL A 50 6.95 -10.86 1.38
N ILE A 51 5.62 -10.95 1.42
CA ILE A 51 4.88 -12.20 1.34
C ILE A 51 4.08 -12.18 0.04
N ILE A 52 4.23 -13.23 -0.77
CA ILE A 52 3.36 -13.52 -1.91
C ILE A 52 2.54 -14.73 -1.54
N SER A 53 1.24 -14.67 -1.68
CA SER A 53 0.36 -15.77 -1.29
C SER A 53 -0.73 -16.01 -2.32
N ASP A 54 -0.93 -17.27 -2.68
CA ASP A 54 -2.21 -17.68 -3.25
C ASP A 54 -3.32 -17.52 -2.20
N ILE A 55 -4.54 -17.39 -2.68
CA ILE A 55 -5.74 -17.28 -1.84
C ILE A 55 -6.29 -18.67 -1.55
N ASP A 56 -6.49 -19.50 -2.57
CA ASP A 56 -7.18 -20.78 -2.48
C ASP A 56 -6.19 -21.92 -2.18
N MET A 57 -5.88 -22.11 -0.92
CA MET A 57 -4.97 -23.16 -0.47
C MET A 57 -5.67 -24.07 0.55
N PRO A 58 -5.27 -25.36 0.64
CA PRO A 58 -5.76 -26.29 1.64
C PRO A 58 -5.27 -25.92 3.05
N VAL A 59 -5.92 -26.46 4.09
CA VAL A 59 -5.58 -26.32 5.51
C VAL A 59 -5.85 -24.93 6.07
N MET A 60 -5.32 -23.89 5.45
CA MET A 60 -5.53 -22.48 5.76
C MET A 60 -5.36 -21.69 4.47
N ASN A 61 -6.36 -20.94 4.10
CA ASN A 61 -6.34 -20.09 2.91
C ASN A 61 -5.56 -18.78 3.14
N GLY A 62 -5.30 -18.05 2.05
CA GLY A 62 -4.54 -16.81 2.09
C GLY A 62 -5.21 -15.71 2.92
N PHE A 63 -6.55 -15.60 2.90
CA PHE A 63 -7.28 -14.60 3.70
C PHE A 63 -7.10 -14.84 5.21
N GLU A 64 -7.28 -16.07 5.67
CA GLU A 64 -7.09 -16.44 7.07
C GLU A 64 -5.66 -16.21 7.54
N MET A 65 -4.68 -16.50 6.69
CA MET A 65 -3.27 -16.25 6.97
C MET A 65 -2.99 -14.75 7.13
N VAL A 66 -3.45 -13.93 6.19
CA VAL A 66 -3.23 -12.48 6.22
C VAL A 66 -3.91 -11.84 7.42
N GLU A 67 -5.14 -12.24 7.76
CA GLU A 67 -5.84 -11.74 8.93
C GLU A 67 -5.00 -11.92 10.20
N ARG A 68 -4.45 -13.12 10.43
CA ARG A 68 -3.59 -13.40 11.59
C ARG A 68 -2.26 -12.64 11.56
N ILE A 69 -1.64 -12.45 10.40
CA ILE A 69 -0.43 -11.64 10.29
C ILE A 69 -0.75 -10.19 10.68
N ARG A 70 -1.84 -9.65 10.18
CA ARG A 70 -2.24 -8.25 10.39
C ARG A 70 -2.68 -7.93 11.82
N GLU A 71 -2.98 -8.94 12.65
CA GLU A 71 -3.19 -8.74 14.09
C GLU A 71 -1.93 -8.19 14.79
N THR A 72 -0.73 -8.49 14.29
CA THR A 72 0.55 -8.17 14.95
C THR A 72 1.56 -7.45 14.05
N ASP A 73 1.41 -7.54 12.73
CA ASP A 73 2.31 -6.91 11.75
C ASP A 73 1.52 -6.17 10.68
N GLY A 74 1.50 -4.83 10.80
CA GLY A 74 0.91 -3.92 9.80
C GLY A 74 1.84 -3.58 8.65
N ASP A 75 3.15 -3.89 8.75
CA ASP A 75 4.20 -3.32 7.91
C ASP A 75 4.72 -4.26 6.82
N VAL A 76 4.65 -5.59 7.03
CA VAL A 76 5.12 -6.54 6.02
C VAL A 76 4.31 -6.36 4.73
N ILE A 77 5.00 -6.31 3.59
CA ILE A 77 4.35 -6.21 2.29
C ILE A 77 3.68 -7.55 1.97
N ILE A 78 2.38 -7.53 1.65
CA ILE A 78 1.62 -8.72 1.25
C ILE A 78 1.00 -8.50 -0.12
N ILE A 79 1.28 -9.42 -1.04
CA ILE A 79 0.72 -9.47 -2.38
C ILE A 79 -0.08 -10.77 -2.50
N PHE A 80 -1.36 -10.67 -2.88
CA PHE A 80 -2.11 -11.84 -3.28
C PHE A 80 -1.90 -12.13 -4.76
N THR A 81 -1.74 -13.43 -5.07
CA THR A 81 -1.80 -13.96 -6.43
C THR A 81 -2.98 -14.91 -6.53
N SER A 82 -3.84 -14.76 -7.52
CA SER A 82 -5.01 -15.65 -7.65
C SER A 82 -5.60 -15.66 -9.05
N ALA A 83 -6.19 -16.79 -9.43
CA ALA A 83 -7.08 -16.91 -10.59
C ALA A 83 -8.45 -16.26 -10.33
N LEU A 84 -8.85 -16.10 -9.06
CA LEU A 84 -10.09 -15.44 -8.66
C LEU A 84 -9.99 -13.94 -8.90
N THR A 85 -10.90 -13.41 -9.69
CA THR A 85 -10.93 -11.98 -10.04
C THR A 85 -12.27 -11.34 -9.71
N SER A 86 -13.05 -11.96 -8.81
CA SER A 86 -14.31 -11.33 -8.44
C SER A 86 -14.04 -10.00 -7.71
N PRO A 87 -14.81 -8.94 -8.04
CA PRO A 87 -14.64 -7.65 -7.36
C PRO A 87 -14.78 -7.74 -5.84
N ASN A 88 -15.45 -8.75 -5.33
CA ASN A 88 -15.65 -8.95 -3.90
C ASN A 88 -14.39 -9.52 -3.23
N ASP A 89 -13.69 -10.46 -3.86
CA ASP A 89 -12.46 -11.04 -3.33
C ASP A 89 -11.33 -10.01 -3.30
N VAL A 90 -11.19 -9.24 -4.37
CA VAL A 90 -10.25 -8.12 -4.42
C VAL A 90 -10.52 -7.11 -3.31
N LYS A 91 -11.78 -6.72 -3.10
CA LYS A 91 -12.15 -5.80 -2.00
C LYS A 91 -11.89 -6.41 -0.63
N ALA A 92 -12.12 -7.71 -0.46
CA ALA A 92 -11.86 -8.42 0.80
C ALA A 92 -10.36 -8.39 1.12
N GLY A 93 -9.50 -8.71 0.16
CA GLY A 93 -8.05 -8.64 0.34
C GLY A 93 -7.56 -7.26 0.78
N TYR A 94 -7.99 -6.20 0.08
CA TYR A 94 -7.59 -4.83 0.47
C TYR A 94 -8.16 -4.39 1.83
N ARG A 95 -9.32 -4.89 2.25
CA ARG A 95 -9.85 -4.63 3.60
C ARG A 95 -8.99 -5.28 4.69
N LEU A 96 -8.42 -6.45 4.42
CA LEU A 96 -7.50 -7.13 5.31
C LEU A 96 -6.12 -6.47 5.36
N GLY A 97 -5.83 -5.54 4.45
CA GLY A 97 -4.59 -4.78 4.44
C GLY A 97 -3.49 -5.40 3.57
N ILE A 98 -3.84 -6.12 2.51
CA ILE A 98 -2.85 -6.46 1.48
C ILE A 98 -2.41 -5.20 0.74
N ASN A 99 -1.20 -5.25 0.19
CA ASN A 99 -0.61 -4.12 -0.53
C ASN A 99 -0.94 -4.16 -2.02
N ASN A 100 -1.06 -5.36 -2.60
CA ASN A 100 -1.40 -5.54 -4.00
C ASN A 100 -2.11 -6.88 -4.26
N TYR A 101 -2.73 -6.98 -5.44
CA TYR A 101 -3.41 -8.16 -5.93
C TYR A 101 -2.99 -8.37 -7.38
N VAL A 102 -2.38 -9.52 -7.69
CA VAL A 102 -1.88 -9.89 -9.01
C VAL A 102 -2.71 -11.06 -9.54
N LYS A 103 -3.23 -10.90 -10.75
CA LYS A 103 -4.05 -11.94 -11.39
C LYS A 103 -3.16 -12.99 -12.03
N LYS A 104 -3.43 -14.26 -11.75
CA LYS A 104 -2.85 -15.40 -12.49
C LYS A 104 -3.52 -15.56 -13.87
N PRO A 105 -2.78 -15.90 -14.96
CA PRO A 105 -1.33 -16.12 -14.97
C PRO A 105 -0.54 -14.82 -15.07
N PHE A 106 0.64 -14.77 -14.47
CA PHE A 106 1.60 -13.68 -14.54
C PHE A 106 3.00 -14.23 -14.84
N VAL A 107 3.93 -13.35 -15.19
CA VAL A 107 5.33 -13.69 -15.38
C VAL A 107 6.18 -13.15 -14.21
N PRO A 108 7.34 -13.77 -13.89
CA PRO A 108 8.18 -13.33 -12.78
C PRO A 108 8.58 -11.85 -12.84
N GLU A 109 8.75 -11.29 -14.04
CA GLU A 109 9.08 -9.88 -14.25
C GLU A 109 7.95 -8.94 -13.84
N GLU A 110 6.68 -9.35 -14.04
CA GLU A 110 5.52 -8.59 -13.59
C GLU A 110 5.47 -8.56 -12.06
N LEU A 111 5.71 -9.70 -11.43
CA LEU A 111 5.74 -9.82 -9.98
C LEU A 111 6.88 -9.00 -9.38
N ASP A 112 8.08 -9.04 -9.98
CA ASP A 112 9.20 -8.19 -9.60
C ASP A 112 8.84 -6.70 -9.67
N ALA A 113 8.23 -6.26 -10.78
CA ALA A 113 7.83 -4.86 -10.92
C ALA A 113 6.89 -4.40 -9.80
N HIS A 114 5.93 -5.24 -9.38
CA HIS A 114 5.05 -4.96 -8.24
C HIS A 114 5.82 -4.90 -6.92
N ILE A 115 6.72 -5.86 -6.67
CA ILE A 115 7.55 -5.89 -5.46
C ILE A 115 8.43 -4.65 -5.39
N GLN A 116 9.17 -4.33 -6.45
CA GLN A 116 10.06 -3.16 -6.48
C GLN A 116 9.32 -1.85 -6.27
N ALA A 117 8.12 -1.70 -6.87
CA ALA A 117 7.27 -0.54 -6.64
C ALA A 117 6.89 -0.40 -5.16
N LEU A 118 6.46 -1.49 -4.51
CA LEU A 118 6.07 -1.49 -3.10
C LEU A 118 7.28 -1.29 -2.18
N MET A 119 8.41 -1.94 -2.47
CA MET A 119 9.66 -1.76 -1.71
C MET A 119 10.19 -0.34 -1.83
N LYS A 120 10.10 0.28 -3.00
CA LYS A 120 10.46 1.69 -3.21
C LYS A 120 9.57 2.62 -2.38
N MET A 121 8.27 2.32 -2.30
CA MET A 121 7.35 3.07 -1.45
C MET A 121 7.71 2.92 0.04
N ARG A 122 8.08 1.70 0.48
CA ARG A 122 8.57 1.40 1.83
C ARG A 122 9.96 1.99 2.09
N GLY A 123 10.87 1.91 1.12
CA GLY A 123 12.26 2.40 1.20
C GLY A 123 12.38 3.91 0.99
N GLY A 124 11.48 4.53 0.25
CA GLY A 124 11.36 6.00 0.16
C GLY A 124 11.04 6.63 1.51
N ALA A 125 10.45 5.87 2.44
CA ALA A 125 10.34 6.25 3.85
C ALA A 125 11.67 6.14 4.63
N LYS A 126 12.68 5.43 4.12
CA LYS A 126 13.98 5.23 4.83
C LYS A 126 15.15 6.05 4.31
N THR A 127 15.07 6.71 3.15
CA THR A 127 16.21 7.43 2.54
C THR A 127 16.10 8.96 2.53
N GLN A 128 15.04 9.53 3.06
CA GLN A 128 15.06 10.91 3.55
C GLN A 128 14.61 10.88 5.00
N LYS A 129 15.48 11.27 5.90
CA LYS A 129 15.18 11.78 7.23
C LYS A 129 14.44 13.11 7.05
N GLU A 130 13.25 13.05 6.50
CA GLU A 130 12.27 14.12 6.56
C GLU A 130 11.07 13.56 7.30
N THR A 131 10.80 14.21 8.36
CA THR A 131 9.73 14.00 9.32
C THR A 131 8.47 13.50 8.64
N ASN A 132 8.01 12.27 8.93
CA ASN A 132 6.64 11.78 8.60
C ASN A 132 5.56 12.66 9.28
N HIS A 133 6.01 13.79 9.85
CA HIS A 133 5.19 14.80 10.49
C HIS A 133 5.15 16.07 9.64
N TYR A 134 3.96 16.37 9.14
CA TYR A 134 3.73 17.55 8.31
C TYR A 134 2.96 18.61 9.09
N LYS A 135 3.56 19.77 9.27
CA LYS A 135 2.86 20.91 9.86
C LYS A 135 1.94 21.55 8.80
N LEU A 136 0.66 21.56 9.11
CA LEU A 136 -0.42 22.06 8.26
C LEU A 136 -1.30 23.01 9.08
N GLY A 137 -0.99 24.31 9.10
CA GLY A 137 -1.66 25.28 9.96
C GLY A 137 -1.65 24.84 11.42
N LYS A 138 -2.83 24.69 12.04
CA LYS A 138 -2.97 24.15 13.41
C LYS A 138 -2.90 22.63 13.49
N TYR A 139 -2.79 21.94 12.35
CA TYR A 139 -2.70 20.47 12.32
C TYR A 139 -1.25 20.00 12.16
N THR A 140 -0.96 18.87 12.78
CA THR A 140 0.23 18.06 12.51
C THR A 140 -0.23 16.69 12.04
N LEU A 141 0.11 16.34 10.80
CA LEU A 141 -0.10 15.01 10.24
C LEU A 141 1.08 14.12 10.61
N ASP A 142 0.82 12.99 11.24
CA ASP A 142 1.73 11.85 11.30
C ASP A 142 1.29 10.86 10.21
N ALA A 143 2.05 10.84 9.11
CA ALA A 143 1.69 10.02 7.95
C ALA A 143 2.01 8.54 8.16
N GLU A 144 2.91 8.21 9.08
CA GLU A 144 3.26 6.83 9.43
C GLU A 144 2.16 6.15 10.22
N HIS A 145 1.67 6.83 11.26
CA HIS A 145 0.60 6.32 12.13
C HIS A 145 -0.80 6.73 11.67
N ALA A 146 -0.93 7.36 10.50
CA ALA A 146 -2.18 7.85 9.94
C ALA A 146 -3.02 8.66 10.97
N THR A 147 -2.36 9.59 11.67
CA THR A 147 -3.01 10.45 12.65
C THR A 147 -2.89 11.92 12.28
N LEU A 148 -3.97 12.66 12.48
CA LEU A 148 -4.02 14.11 12.33
C LEU A 148 -4.28 14.72 13.70
N ARG A 149 -3.27 15.41 14.26
CA ARG A 149 -3.37 16.07 15.55
C ARG A 149 -3.68 17.55 15.36
N ASN A 150 -4.64 18.05 16.10
CA ASN A 150 -4.88 19.48 16.24
C ASN A 150 -4.00 20.00 17.38
N ASP A 151 -3.05 20.86 17.07
CA ASP A 151 -2.04 21.34 18.02
C ASP A 151 -2.59 22.37 19.02
N ASP A 152 -3.71 23.06 18.68
CA ASP A 152 -4.35 24.01 19.58
C ASP A 152 -5.13 23.30 20.70
N THR A 153 -5.79 22.18 20.36
CA THR A 153 -6.62 21.41 21.30
C THR A 153 -5.92 20.16 21.84
N ASN A 154 -4.78 19.78 21.25
CA ASN A 154 -4.04 18.54 21.48
C ASN A 154 -4.86 17.25 21.24
N GLN A 155 -5.95 17.36 20.48
CA GLN A 155 -6.78 16.23 20.08
C GLN A 155 -6.21 15.56 18.84
N SER A 156 -6.13 14.25 18.86
CA SER A 156 -5.69 13.43 17.72
C SER A 156 -6.87 12.68 17.12
N GLN A 157 -6.94 12.66 15.81
CA GLN A 157 -7.93 11.94 15.02
C GLN A 157 -7.21 10.93 14.12
N THR A 158 -7.63 9.67 14.18
CA THR A 158 -7.16 8.64 13.24
C THR A 158 -7.86 8.83 11.89
N ILE A 159 -7.08 8.81 10.83
CA ILE A 159 -7.53 8.82 9.45
C ILE A 159 -7.09 7.51 8.77
N THR A 160 -7.60 7.21 7.59
CA THR A 160 -7.15 6.02 6.89
C THR A 160 -5.74 6.21 6.35
N GLN A 161 -4.96 5.12 6.23
CA GLN A 161 -3.59 5.17 5.69
C GLN A 161 -3.57 5.83 4.30
N ARG A 162 -4.59 5.58 3.48
CA ARG A 162 -4.71 6.20 2.15
C ARG A 162 -4.92 7.72 2.23
N GLU A 163 -5.74 8.19 3.16
CA GLU A 163 -5.94 9.63 3.41
C GLU A 163 -4.64 10.29 3.88
N ALA A 164 -3.92 9.65 4.81
CA ALA A 164 -2.63 10.13 5.29
C ALA A 164 -1.58 10.22 4.17
N GLN A 165 -1.47 9.19 3.35
CA GLN A 165 -0.54 9.16 2.21
C GLN A 165 -0.85 10.22 1.14
N ILE A 166 -2.12 10.41 0.78
CA ILE A 166 -2.51 11.45 -0.17
C ILE A 166 -2.22 12.83 0.41
N LEU A 167 -2.53 13.05 1.69
CA LEU A 167 -2.26 14.33 2.35
C LEU A 167 -0.76 14.61 2.46
N ALA A 168 0.06 13.59 2.74
CA ALA A 168 1.52 13.71 2.79
C ALA A 168 2.10 14.15 1.44
N ILE A 169 1.69 13.52 0.32
CA ILE A 169 2.14 13.94 -1.02
C ILE A 169 1.80 15.40 -1.30
N LEU A 170 0.61 15.82 -0.90
CA LEU A 170 0.17 17.20 -1.09
C LEU A 170 0.95 18.15 -0.18
N ALA A 171 1.30 17.71 1.03
CA ALA A 171 2.10 18.45 1.99
C ALA A 171 3.56 18.61 1.57
N ASP A 172 4.16 17.58 0.96
CA ASP A 172 5.50 17.65 0.34
C ASP A 172 5.55 18.68 -0.80
N ASN A 173 4.42 18.88 -1.45
CA ASN A 173 4.27 19.79 -2.59
C ASN A 173 3.41 21.02 -2.26
N LYS A 174 3.49 21.52 -1.01
CA LYS A 174 2.71 22.72 -0.60
C LYS A 174 2.81 23.83 -1.64
N ASN A 175 1.67 24.45 -1.89
CA ASN A 175 1.53 25.59 -2.81
C ASN A 175 1.82 25.28 -4.29
N ASN A 176 2.18 24.02 -4.62
CA ASN A 176 2.38 23.55 -5.99
C ASN A 176 1.25 22.59 -6.40
N VAL A 177 1.04 22.48 -7.72
CA VAL A 177 0.05 21.54 -8.26
C VAL A 177 0.66 20.16 -8.40
N VAL A 178 0.06 19.17 -7.76
CA VAL A 178 0.37 17.75 -7.95
C VAL A 178 -0.54 17.20 -9.03
N ARG A 179 0.03 16.65 -10.08
CA ARG A 179 -0.75 16.08 -11.20
C ARG A 179 -1.61 14.92 -10.72
N ARG A 180 -2.84 14.84 -11.25
CA ARG A 180 -3.79 13.78 -10.89
C ARG A 180 -3.23 12.40 -11.22
N GLU A 181 -2.63 12.25 -12.38
CA GLU A 181 -2.01 11.01 -12.85
C GLU A 181 -0.89 10.55 -11.91
N ALA A 182 -0.09 11.48 -11.37
CA ALA A 182 0.98 11.16 -10.42
C ALA A 182 0.45 10.61 -9.09
N ILE A 183 -0.72 11.07 -8.63
CA ILE A 183 -1.39 10.52 -7.45
C ILE A 183 -2.01 9.17 -7.79
N LEU A 184 -2.68 9.07 -8.94
CA LEU A 184 -3.35 7.84 -9.35
C LEU A 184 -2.36 6.71 -9.59
N SER A 185 -1.28 6.95 -10.33
CA SER A 185 -0.24 5.94 -10.60
C SER A 185 0.48 5.45 -9.34
N ARG A 186 0.54 6.29 -8.30
CA ARG A 186 1.17 5.90 -7.03
C ARG A 186 0.28 4.98 -6.18
N PHE A 187 -1.04 5.07 -6.32
CA PHE A 187 -1.97 4.40 -5.40
C PHE A 187 -2.96 3.46 -6.07
N TRP A 188 -3.13 3.56 -7.36
CA TRP A 188 -4.02 2.71 -8.15
C TRP A 188 -3.30 2.21 -9.39
N ASN A 189 -3.48 0.93 -9.70
CA ASN A 189 -3.00 0.38 -10.96
C ASN A 189 -3.85 0.96 -12.10
N THR A 190 -3.21 1.54 -13.13
CA THR A 190 -3.82 2.47 -14.09
C THR A 190 -4.72 1.82 -15.15
N GLU A 191 -4.99 0.52 -15.10
CA GLU A 191 -5.83 -0.14 -16.10
C GLU A 191 -7.33 0.21 -16.01
N ASP A 192 -7.80 0.79 -14.88
CA ASP A 192 -9.18 1.26 -14.68
C ASP A 192 -9.23 2.74 -14.23
N ASP A 193 -8.87 3.63 -15.13
CA ASP A 193 -8.80 5.09 -14.91
C ASP A 193 -10.10 5.70 -14.32
N TYR A 194 -11.25 5.16 -14.68
CA TYR A 194 -12.54 5.70 -14.28
C TYR A 194 -12.85 5.49 -12.78
N PHE A 195 -12.60 4.28 -12.25
CA PHE A 195 -12.86 3.97 -10.85
C PHE A 195 -11.80 4.57 -9.91
N ALA A 196 -10.54 4.55 -10.33
CA ALA A 196 -9.44 5.18 -9.61
C ALA A 196 -9.66 6.68 -9.45
N SER A 197 -10.10 7.34 -10.51
CA SER A 197 -10.40 8.77 -10.53
C SER A 197 -11.52 9.13 -9.57
N ARG A 198 -12.64 8.38 -9.56
CA ARG A 198 -13.75 8.59 -8.61
C ARG A 198 -13.35 8.31 -7.16
N SER A 199 -12.51 7.29 -6.94
CA SER A 199 -12.00 6.98 -5.60
C SER A 199 -11.16 8.12 -5.05
N LEU A 200 -10.28 8.72 -5.86
CA LEU A 200 -9.50 9.89 -5.46
C LEU A 200 -10.41 11.08 -5.06
N ASP A 201 -11.49 11.33 -5.81
CA ASP A 201 -12.42 12.42 -5.49
C ASP A 201 -13.11 12.22 -4.13
N VAL A 202 -13.39 10.97 -3.74
CA VAL A 202 -13.94 10.66 -2.41
C VAL A 202 -12.93 11.03 -1.32
N PHE A 203 -11.65 10.64 -1.48
CA PHE A 203 -10.59 10.97 -0.51
C PHE A 203 -10.37 12.49 -0.43
N VAL A 204 -10.32 13.18 -1.56
CA VAL A 204 -10.18 14.64 -1.61
C VAL A 204 -11.31 15.34 -0.85
N ASN A 205 -12.55 14.88 -1.02
CA ASN A 205 -13.69 15.45 -0.31
C ASN A 205 -13.65 15.19 1.20
N LYS A 206 -13.16 14.01 1.62
CA LYS A 206 -12.94 13.72 3.04
C LYS A 206 -11.85 14.60 3.63
N LEU A 207 -10.71 14.74 2.94
CA LEU A 207 -9.61 15.61 3.38
C LEU A 207 -10.05 17.08 3.48
N ARG A 208 -10.87 17.57 2.54
CA ARG A 208 -11.46 18.92 2.64
C ARG A 208 -12.30 19.11 3.90
N LYS A 209 -13.11 18.10 4.25
CA LYS A 209 -13.93 18.16 5.48
C LYS A 209 -13.07 18.11 6.73
N LEU A 210 -12.00 17.29 6.75
CA LEU A 210 -11.06 17.18 7.86
C LEU A 210 -10.31 18.49 8.13
N LEU A 211 -10.01 19.27 7.09
CA LEU A 211 -9.24 20.51 7.16
C LEU A 211 -10.11 21.77 7.13
N ALA A 212 -11.45 21.62 7.12
CA ALA A 212 -12.38 22.72 6.86
C ALA A 212 -12.36 23.85 7.89
N ASP A 213 -11.97 23.55 9.13
CA ASP A 213 -11.92 24.51 10.24
C ASP A 213 -10.53 25.20 10.39
N GLU A 214 -9.60 24.97 9.44
CA GLU A 214 -8.32 25.67 9.35
C GLU A 214 -8.32 26.60 8.13
N PRO A 215 -8.56 27.90 8.32
CA PRO A 215 -8.71 28.85 7.21
C PRO A 215 -7.41 29.07 6.41
N ARG A 216 -6.24 28.77 7.01
CA ARG A 216 -4.93 28.86 6.34
C ARG A 216 -4.69 27.73 5.37
N ILE A 217 -5.56 26.68 5.33
CA ILE A 217 -5.42 25.54 4.44
C ILE A 217 -6.55 25.50 3.44
N THR A 218 -6.22 25.34 2.18
CA THR A 218 -7.21 25.13 1.12
C THR A 218 -6.75 24.04 0.16
N LEU A 219 -7.53 22.96 0.07
CA LEU A 219 -7.30 21.89 -0.90
C LEU A 219 -8.13 22.15 -2.17
N LYS A 220 -7.46 22.67 -3.22
CA LYS A 220 -8.08 23.03 -4.50
C LYS A 220 -7.95 21.91 -5.53
N THR A 221 -8.96 21.81 -6.40
CA THR A 221 -8.88 21.04 -7.64
C THR A 221 -8.55 22.00 -8.78
N VAL A 222 -7.44 21.75 -9.47
CA VAL A 222 -7.06 22.43 -10.71
C VAL A 222 -7.59 21.58 -11.86
N ARG A 223 -8.66 22.07 -12.52
CA ARG A 223 -9.38 21.32 -13.56
C ARG A 223 -8.44 20.85 -14.66
N GLY A 224 -8.51 19.58 -15.04
CA GLY A 224 -7.68 18.96 -16.09
C GLY A 224 -6.20 18.79 -15.74
N VAL A 225 -5.76 19.17 -14.51
CA VAL A 225 -4.34 19.10 -14.12
C VAL A 225 -4.16 18.25 -12.86
N GLY A 226 -4.80 18.61 -11.73
CA GLY A 226 -4.55 17.88 -10.49
C GLY A 226 -5.10 18.58 -9.25
N LEU A 227 -4.38 18.39 -8.14
CA LEU A 227 -4.73 18.91 -6.83
C LEU A 227 -3.63 19.86 -6.32
N GLN A 228 -4.04 20.85 -5.54
CA GLN A 228 -3.13 21.81 -4.91
C GLN A 228 -3.52 22.02 -3.45
N LEU A 229 -2.60 21.80 -2.54
CA LEU A 229 -2.73 22.15 -1.14
C LEU A 229 -2.09 23.53 -0.91
N LEU A 230 -2.93 24.53 -0.74
CA LEU A 230 -2.49 25.87 -0.37
C LEU A 230 -2.38 25.95 1.14
N VAL A 231 -1.22 26.39 1.62
CA VAL A 231 -0.99 26.69 3.03
C VAL A 231 -0.46 28.12 3.08
N THR A 232 -1.20 28.98 3.76
CA THR A 232 -0.79 30.37 4.04
C THR A 232 -0.25 30.46 5.46
N ASP A 233 0.82 31.22 5.66
CA ASP A 233 1.42 31.49 6.96
C ASP A 233 0.53 32.34 7.87
#